data_8fa9be0e4cf730c5e71497b20db11b7a
#
_entry.id   8fa9be0e4cf730c5e71497b20db11b7a
#
_cell.length_a   1.000
_cell.length_b   1.000
_cell.length_c   1.000
_cell.angle_alpha   90.00
_cell.angle_beta   90.00
_cell.angle_gamma   90.00
#
_symmetry.space_group_name_H-M   'P 1'
#
loop_
_entity.id
_entity.type
_entity.pdbx_description
1 polymer ?
#
loop_
_entity_poly.entity_id
_entity_poly.type
_entity_poly.pdbx_seq_one_letter_code
_entity_poly.pdbx_strand_id
1 'polypeptide(L)'
;MKKRLLSILLTLCMALSLLPAVAFAEGGAKAIQSGTGSIHGYDTSAGGYSYIYYGTWRNSPIKWRVLDTKANTGAADALFLLTDECLYPLPGDLYACYIQFNPADKQNRHLWKDSTLQGWFKNTFYSGENSAFTSAERALIPATTQASSVFSYKAPGAPSWDPGMRFQICGLEAEHVFAPSIQDVVNAAYGFTDSASRIAGPSNSLGPGTRYWLRSFEISEQLPFMVGENASLMGDWGDNPSAVRPAMNLSTAGNNILFVSAAEGGKPAGGLAEISEYTGNEWKLTLLDSSRSGFAVTTTDLSAYTRGGTVKIGYTGAKTDTNEYVSAMILDAAGNPAYYGRSSAALTDENGTAELTIPALAEGTYTLKVFNEQYNGDKMTDLASAFADVTLTVEEGVEEQFTLTPGGRYYFDLSAMDIPGTVNTGNIFGATSLPDTTLHYVPFTYAGTVNAYKLTSETATTEEYAQQNKYAHS
;
A
#
# COMPACT_ATOMS: atom_id res chain seq x y z
N MET A 1 34.67 37.09 18.17
CA MET A 1 33.95 35.80 18.07
C MET A 1 32.42 35.99 17.95
N LYS A 2 31.74 36.75 18.81
CA LYS A 2 30.25 36.91 18.76
C LYS A 2 29.70 37.45 17.42
N LYS A 3 30.39 38.38 16.74
CA LYS A 3 29.92 38.93 15.43
C LYS A 3 30.02 37.92 14.26
N ARG A 4 31.00 37.00 14.29
CA ARG A 4 31.12 35.94 13.27
C ARG A 4 30.08 34.82 13.45
N LEU A 5 29.74 34.49 14.72
CA LEU A 5 28.70 33.52 15.00
C LEU A 5 27.32 34.02 14.58
N LEU A 6 27.02 35.31 14.76
CA LEU A 6 25.77 35.93 14.36
C LEU A 6 25.65 36.00 12.82
N SER A 7 26.75 36.24 12.10
CA SER A 7 26.78 36.24 10.64
C SER A 7 26.52 34.84 10.07
N ILE A 8 27.13 33.78 10.63
CA ILE A 8 26.92 32.40 10.24
C ILE A 8 25.48 31.96 10.53
N LEU A 9 24.92 32.34 11.67
CA LEU A 9 23.53 32.05 12.02
C LEU A 9 22.54 32.76 11.09
N LEU A 10 22.82 34.01 10.69
CA LEU A 10 21.99 34.77 9.75
C LEU A 10 22.07 34.21 8.34
N THR A 11 23.24 33.73 7.90
CA THR A 11 23.43 33.09 6.58
C THR A 11 22.72 31.71 6.54
N LEU A 12 22.79 30.97 7.65
CA LEU A 12 22.08 29.69 7.77
C LEU A 12 20.54 29.86 7.75
N CYS A 13 20.04 30.92 8.46
CA CYS A 13 18.60 31.27 8.41
C CYS A 13 18.15 31.75 7.01
N MET A 14 19.01 32.49 6.29
CA MET A 14 18.69 32.90 4.92
C MET A 14 18.79 31.73 3.90
N ALA A 15 19.69 30.78 4.09
CA ALA A 15 19.78 29.60 3.28
C ALA A 15 18.57 28.67 3.49
N LEU A 16 18.03 28.57 4.71
CA LEU A 16 16.79 27.84 4.97
C LEU A 16 15.54 28.55 4.41
N SER A 17 15.58 29.88 4.21
CA SER A 17 14.44 30.63 3.64
C SER A 17 14.45 30.71 2.12
N LEU A 18 15.51 30.23 1.45
CA LEU A 18 15.67 30.16 0.01
C LEU A 18 15.43 28.75 -0.57
N LEU A 19 15.13 27.76 0.28
CA LEU A 19 14.46 26.56 -0.21
C LEU A 19 13.13 27.04 -0.78
N PRO A 20 12.80 26.75 -2.08
CA PRO A 20 11.47 27.01 -2.54
C PRO A 20 10.56 26.27 -1.55
N ALA A 21 9.72 27.01 -0.84
CA ALA A 21 8.54 26.45 -0.25
C ALA A 21 7.79 25.88 -1.46
N VAL A 22 8.01 24.61 -1.77
CA VAL A 22 7.06 23.86 -2.56
C VAL A 22 5.83 23.93 -1.66
N ALA A 23 4.97 24.91 -1.94
CA ALA A 23 3.61 24.85 -1.44
C ALA A 23 3.11 23.50 -1.96
N PHE A 24 3.15 22.50 -1.08
CA PHE A 24 2.32 21.33 -1.27
C PHE A 24 0.91 21.92 -1.32
N ALA A 25 0.37 22.09 -2.53
CA ALA A 25 -1.05 22.11 -2.71
C ALA A 25 -1.56 20.98 -1.81
N GLU A 26 -2.75 21.11 -1.23
CA GLU A 26 -3.42 20.02 -0.53
C GLU A 26 -3.43 18.83 -1.51
N GLY A 27 -2.32 18.13 -1.55
CA GLY A 27 -2.07 17.03 -2.46
C GLY A 27 -2.90 15.86 -1.99
N GLY A 28 -3.55 15.17 -2.89
CA GLY A 28 -4.26 13.94 -2.62
C GLY A 28 -3.37 12.94 -1.87
N ALA A 29 -3.95 11.85 -1.37
CA ALA A 29 -3.19 10.79 -0.73
C ALA A 29 -2.10 10.27 -1.68
N LYS A 30 -0.93 9.94 -1.15
CA LYS A 30 0.13 9.28 -1.93
C LYS A 30 -0.18 7.79 -2.10
N ALA A 31 0.23 7.21 -3.22
CA ALA A 31 0.04 5.78 -3.49
C ALA A 31 0.78 4.85 -2.52
N ILE A 32 1.77 5.35 -1.79
CA ILE A 32 2.45 4.66 -0.67
C ILE A 32 2.52 5.62 0.52
N GLN A 33 2.19 5.13 1.71
CA GLN A 33 2.17 5.93 2.94
C GLN A 33 2.68 5.11 4.13
N SER A 34 3.41 5.75 5.05
CA SER A 34 3.93 5.11 6.26
C SER A 34 2.81 4.59 7.16
N GLY A 35 3.04 3.48 7.84
CA GLY A 35 2.06 2.87 8.75
C GLY A 35 0.74 2.60 8.05
N THR A 36 -0.36 3.07 8.62
CA THR A 36 -1.71 2.96 8.04
C THR A 36 -2.10 4.14 7.13
N GLY A 37 -1.21 5.12 6.98
CA GLY A 37 -1.42 6.26 6.08
C GLY A 37 -2.72 7.01 6.32
N SER A 38 -3.49 7.25 5.25
CA SER A 38 -4.80 7.91 5.28
C SER A 38 -5.99 6.95 5.36
N ILE A 39 -5.77 5.72 5.84
CA ILE A 39 -6.88 4.79 6.08
C ILE A 39 -7.81 5.36 7.15
N HIS A 40 -9.09 5.47 6.81
CA HIS A 40 -10.14 5.98 7.69
C HIS A 40 -11.32 5.02 7.75
N GLY A 41 -12.15 5.13 8.78
CA GLY A 41 -13.46 4.49 8.86
C GLY A 41 -14.46 5.11 7.89
N TYR A 42 -15.75 4.81 8.06
CA TYR A 42 -16.77 5.42 7.23
C TYR A 42 -16.81 6.94 7.42
N ASP A 43 -16.59 7.67 6.32
CA ASP A 43 -16.64 9.14 6.31
C ASP A 43 -17.19 9.63 4.96
N THR A 44 -18.35 10.27 5.02
CA THR A 44 -19.00 10.80 3.82
C THR A 44 -18.21 11.94 3.17
N SER A 45 -17.43 12.69 3.94
CA SER A 45 -16.58 13.76 3.42
C SER A 45 -15.36 13.23 2.67
N ALA A 46 -14.91 12.02 3.02
CA ALA A 46 -13.82 11.31 2.35
C ALA A 46 -14.30 10.31 1.28
N GLY A 47 -15.58 10.35 0.90
CA GLY A 47 -16.14 9.48 -0.14
C GLY A 47 -16.61 8.10 0.34
N GLY A 48 -16.73 7.86 1.63
CA GLY A 48 -17.28 6.65 2.22
C GLY A 48 -16.26 5.83 3.01
N TYR A 49 -16.00 4.59 2.62
CA TYR A 49 -15.06 3.70 3.31
C TYR A 49 -13.65 3.76 2.70
N SER A 50 -12.63 3.63 3.53
CA SER A 50 -11.39 3.01 3.09
C SER A 50 -11.57 1.48 3.02
N TYR A 51 -10.91 0.86 2.05
CA TYR A 51 -10.89 -0.59 1.90
C TYR A 51 -9.48 -1.12 2.03
N ILE A 52 -9.37 -2.30 2.64
CA ILE A 52 -8.10 -3.02 2.78
C ILE A 52 -8.24 -4.39 2.15
N TYR A 53 -7.25 -4.80 1.38
CA TYR A 53 -7.09 -6.20 0.96
C TYR A 53 -6.21 -6.92 1.97
N TYR A 54 -6.77 -7.97 2.60
CA TYR A 54 -6.10 -8.72 3.67
C TYR A 54 -6.58 -10.17 3.72
N GLY A 55 -5.64 -11.09 3.57
CA GLY A 55 -5.96 -12.50 3.46
C GLY A 55 -6.59 -12.91 2.12
N THR A 56 -6.75 -14.20 1.93
CA THR A 56 -7.34 -14.79 0.73
C THR A 56 -8.35 -15.87 1.11
N TRP A 57 -9.44 -15.94 0.36
CA TRP A 57 -10.40 -17.02 0.49
C TRP A 57 -10.65 -17.64 -0.88
N ARG A 58 -10.42 -18.95 -0.99
CA ARG A 58 -10.57 -19.68 -2.26
C ARG A 58 -9.77 -19.05 -3.41
N ASN A 59 -8.51 -18.74 -3.15
CA ASN A 59 -7.57 -18.10 -4.08
C ASN A 59 -7.98 -16.69 -4.55
N SER A 60 -8.93 -16.05 -3.88
CA SER A 60 -9.30 -14.67 -4.15
C SER A 60 -8.94 -13.78 -2.98
N PRO A 61 -8.36 -12.59 -3.22
CA PRO A 61 -8.12 -11.61 -2.18
C PRO A 61 -9.41 -11.21 -1.49
N ILE A 62 -9.37 -11.04 -0.17
CA ILE A 62 -10.51 -10.59 0.61
C ILE A 62 -10.44 -9.07 0.74
N LYS A 63 -11.49 -8.39 0.27
CA LYS A 63 -11.68 -6.94 0.42
C LYS A 63 -12.47 -6.67 1.71
N TRP A 64 -11.95 -5.78 2.54
CA TRP A 64 -12.55 -5.39 3.81
C TRP A 64 -12.89 -3.91 3.82
N ARG A 65 -14.11 -3.58 4.27
CA ARG A 65 -14.48 -2.20 4.65
C ARG A 65 -13.83 -1.88 5.98
N VAL A 66 -13.22 -0.72 6.10
CA VAL A 66 -12.80 -0.17 7.39
C VAL A 66 -14.02 0.54 7.99
N LEU A 67 -14.60 -0.04 9.02
CA LEU A 67 -15.76 0.55 9.69
C LEU A 67 -15.35 1.64 10.67
N ASP A 68 -14.24 1.42 11.39
CA ASP A 68 -13.70 2.35 12.38
C ASP A 68 -12.17 2.20 12.47
N THR A 69 -11.48 3.24 12.89
CA THR A 69 -10.05 3.26 13.24
C THR A 69 -9.81 2.91 14.72
N LYS A 70 -10.79 2.31 15.34
CA LYS A 70 -10.75 1.68 16.66
C LYS A 70 -11.35 0.28 16.58
N ALA A 71 -10.93 -0.61 17.46
CA ALA A 71 -11.57 -1.90 17.59
C ALA A 71 -13.06 -1.75 17.89
N ASN A 72 -13.87 -2.75 17.55
CA ASN A 72 -15.30 -2.80 17.93
C ASN A 72 -15.54 -2.77 19.45
N THR A 73 -14.50 -3.02 20.24
CA THR A 73 -14.47 -2.86 21.70
C THR A 73 -14.12 -1.45 22.15
N GLY A 74 -13.82 -0.54 21.23
CA GLY A 74 -13.37 0.83 21.49
C GLY A 74 -11.90 0.98 21.80
N ALA A 75 -11.09 -0.11 21.75
CA ALA A 75 -9.64 -0.03 21.93
C ALA A 75 -9.02 0.78 20.79
N ALA A 76 -8.09 1.67 21.12
CA ALA A 76 -7.26 2.39 20.15
C ALA A 76 -6.27 1.41 19.46
N ASP A 77 -5.54 1.91 18.47
CA ASP A 77 -4.51 1.17 17.74
C ASP A 77 -5.03 -0.12 17.07
N ALA A 78 -6.22 -0.04 16.51
CA ALA A 78 -6.82 -1.11 15.73
C ALA A 78 -7.73 -0.55 14.63
N LEU A 79 -7.98 -1.35 13.60
CA LEU A 79 -9.03 -1.11 12.61
C LEU A 79 -10.13 -2.15 12.84
N PHE A 80 -11.39 -1.71 12.88
CA PHE A 80 -12.52 -2.61 12.84
C PHE A 80 -12.94 -2.85 11.41
N LEU A 81 -12.85 -4.10 10.97
CA LEU A 81 -13.01 -4.53 9.59
C LEU A 81 -14.24 -5.42 9.42
N LEU A 82 -14.95 -5.25 8.32
CA LEU A 82 -16.02 -6.12 7.85
C LEU A 82 -15.80 -6.41 6.36
N THR A 83 -15.94 -7.66 5.92
CA THR A 83 -15.80 -7.96 4.50
C THR A 83 -16.77 -7.13 3.66
N ASP A 84 -16.30 -6.64 2.52
CA ASP A 84 -17.11 -5.82 1.61
C ASP A 84 -18.30 -6.62 1.09
N GLU A 85 -18.04 -7.86 0.68
CA GLU A 85 -19.04 -8.81 0.20
C GLU A 85 -19.13 -10.03 1.12
N CYS A 86 -20.25 -10.74 0.99
CA CYS A 86 -20.41 -12.05 1.62
C CYS A 86 -19.44 -13.06 1.05
N LEU A 87 -18.92 -13.94 1.89
CA LEU A 87 -18.10 -15.08 1.51
C LEU A 87 -18.95 -16.37 1.53
N TYR A 88 -18.56 -17.31 0.66
CA TYR A 88 -19.16 -18.64 0.62
C TYR A 88 -18.31 -19.61 1.43
N PRO A 89 -18.80 -20.10 2.58
CA PRO A 89 -17.98 -20.87 3.51
C PRO A 89 -17.64 -22.28 3.01
N LEU A 90 -18.53 -22.92 2.29
CA LEU A 90 -18.37 -24.30 1.84
C LEU A 90 -18.12 -24.39 0.33
N PRO A 91 -17.41 -25.42 -0.18
CA PRO A 91 -17.32 -25.68 -1.61
C PRO A 91 -18.66 -26.14 -2.17
N GLY A 92 -18.96 -25.78 -3.41
CA GLY A 92 -20.18 -26.20 -4.10
C GLY A 92 -20.86 -25.06 -4.84
N ASP A 93 -21.89 -25.40 -5.58
CA ASP A 93 -22.77 -24.44 -6.27
C ASP A 93 -23.81 -23.89 -5.28
N LEU A 94 -24.51 -22.82 -5.68
CA LEU A 94 -25.59 -22.13 -4.96
C LEU A 94 -26.28 -23.00 -3.88
N TYR A 95 -26.42 -22.50 -2.68
CA TYR A 95 -26.95 -23.14 -1.46
C TYR A 95 -26.06 -24.23 -0.83
N ALA A 96 -25.37 -25.07 -1.59
CA ALA A 96 -24.44 -26.04 -1.01
C ALA A 96 -23.18 -25.40 -0.40
N CYS A 97 -22.85 -24.17 -0.83
CA CYS A 97 -21.73 -23.41 -0.29
C CYS A 97 -22.04 -22.60 0.98
N TYR A 98 -23.26 -22.66 1.50
CA TYR A 98 -23.71 -21.92 2.67
C TYR A 98 -23.53 -22.71 3.97
N ILE A 99 -23.54 -22.02 5.10
CA ILE A 99 -23.43 -22.61 6.42
C ILE A 99 -24.66 -22.28 7.27
N GLN A 100 -25.10 -23.27 8.05
CA GLN A 100 -26.13 -23.10 9.06
C GLN A 100 -25.54 -22.45 10.32
N PHE A 101 -26.35 -21.68 11.05
CA PHE A 101 -25.88 -21.04 12.25
C PHE A 101 -25.56 -22.06 13.36
N ASN A 102 -26.55 -22.86 13.75
CA ASN A 102 -26.37 -23.92 14.75
C ASN A 102 -27.46 -25.02 14.61
N PRO A 103 -27.38 -25.93 13.64
CA PRO A 103 -28.42 -26.92 13.38
C PRO A 103 -28.48 -28.05 14.42
N ALA A 104 -27.36 -28.31 15.11
CA ALA A 104 -27.26 -29.47 15.99
C ALA A 104 -27.95 -29.24 17.37
N ASP A 105 -27.95 -28.01 17.87
CA ASP A 105 -28.53 -27.69 19.16
C ASP A 105 -29.89 -26.97 19.03
N LYS A 106 -30.97 -27.72 19.01
CA LYS A 106 -32.32 -27.15 18.87
C LYS A 106 -32.73 -26.29 20.05
N GLN A 107 -32.12 -26.45 21.22
CA GLN A 107 -32.46 -25.71 22.44
C GLN A 107 -31.71 -24.38 22.51
N ASN A 108 -30.43 -24.37 22.12
CA ASN A 108 -29.56 -23.20 22.17
C ASN A 108 -29.16 -22.69 20.79
N ARG A 109 -29.92 -22.99 19.74
CA ARG A 109 -29.63 -22.67 18.34
C ARG A 109 -29.38 -21.19 18.06
N HIS A 110 -29.83 -20.31 18.96
CA HIS A 110 -29.67 -18.86 18.88
C HIS A 110 -28.38 -18.36 19.49
N LEU A 111 -27.63 -19.21 20.22
CA LEU A 111 -26.42 -18.80 20.89
C LEU A 111 -25.22 -18.84 19.89
N TRP A 112 -24.42 -17.80 19.94
CA TRP A 112 -23.19 -17.71 19.18
C TRP A 112 -22.15 -18.71 19.69
N LYS A 113 -21.98 -18.77 21.01
CA LYS A 113 -21.02 -19.67 21.66
C LYS A 113 -21.32 -21.12 21.31
N ASP A 114 -20.29 -21.82 20.89
CA ASP A 114 -20.30 -23.23 20.47
C ASP A 114 -21.20 -23.52 19.25
N SER A 115 -21.65 -22.48 18.54
CA SER A 115 -22.38 -22.66 17.28
C SER A 115 -21.50 -23.22 16.17
N THR A 116 -22.13 -23.89 15.21
CA THR A 116 -21.47 -24.37 13.98
C THR A 116 -20.78 -23.24 13.25
N LEU A 117 -21.40 -22.08 13.19
CA LEU A 117 -20.86 -20.89 12.55
C LEU A 117 -19.62 -20.36 13.27
N GLN A 118 -19.64 -20.23 14.60
CA GLN A 118 -18.46 -19.84 15.40
C GLN A 118 -17.31 -20.83 15.18
N GLY A 119 -17.62 -22.14 15.21
CA GLY A 119 -16.64 -23.20 14.95
C GLY A 119 -15.99 -23.06 13.57
N TRP A 120 -16.75 -22.69 12.56
CA TRP A 120 -16.22 -22.46 11.21
C TRP A 120 -15.28 -21.24 11.17
N PHE A 121 -15.66 -20.11 11.78
CA PHE A 121 -14.78 -18.94 11.86
C PHE A 121 -13.45 -19.26 12.53
N LYS A 122 -13.51 -19.99 13.65
CA LYS A 122 -12.33 -20.31 14.44
C LYS A 122 -11.43 -21.35 13.79
N ASN A 123 -12.02 -22.47 13.36
CA ASN A 123 -11.27 -23.69 13.01
C ASN A 123 -11.02 -23.85 11.51
N THR A 124 -11.76 -23.12 10.67
CA THR A 124 -11.62 -23.20 9.21
C THR A 124 -11.09 -21.88 8.64
N PHE A 125 -11.79 -20.78 8.89
CA PHE A 125 -11.48 -19.51 8.28
C PHE A 125 -10.21 -18.87 8.86
N TYR A 126 -10.04 -18.90 10.20
CA TYR A 126 -8.89 -18.26 10.86
C TYR A 126 -7.68 -19.18 10.98
N SER A 127 -7.84 -20.42 11.44
CA SER A 127 -6.71 -21.28 11.83
C SER A 127 -6.63 -22.64 11.11
N GLY A 128 -7.54 -22.95 10.20
CA GLY A 128 -7.56 -24.21 9.46
C GLY A 128 -6.38 -24.36 8.49
N GLU A 129 -6.19 -25.55 7.94
CA GLU A 129 -5.17 -25.85 6.95
C GLU A 129 -5.27 -24.94 5.71
N ASN A 130 -6.50 -24.64 5.29
CA ASN A 130 -6.81 -23.69 4.21
C ASN A 130 -7.36 -22.37 4.78
N SER A 131 -6.74 -21.87 5.86
CA SER A 131 -7.17 -20.61 6.48
C SER A 131 -7.03 -19.43 5.52
N ALA A 132 -7.84 -18.41 5.77
CA ALA A 132 -7.80 -17.19 4.97
C ALA A 132 -6.52 -16.36 5.13
N PHE A 133 -5.73 -16.66 6.15
CA PHE A 133 -4.61 -15.82 6.57
C PHE A 133 -3.31 -16.61 6.68
N THR A 134 -2.22 -16.00 6.23
CA THR A 134 -0.86 -16.45 6.51
C THR A 134 -0.53 -16.32 8.02
N SER A 135 0.58 -16.88 8.46
CA SER A 135 1.04 -16.74 9.86
C SER A 135 1.33 -15.28 10.22
N ALA A 136 1.92 -14.51 9.31
CA ALA A 136 2.21 -13.10 9.51
C ALA A 136 0.92 -12.27 9.62
N GLU A 137 -0.06 -12.55 8.78
CA GLU A 137 -1.37 -11.88 8.85
C GLU A 137 -2.11 -12.25 10.15
N ARG A 138 -2.13 -13.52 10.54
CA ARG A 138 -2.76 -13.92 11.82
C ARG A 138 -2.16 -13.22 13.03
N ALA A 139 -0.88 -12.92 13.02
CA ALA A 139 -0.21 -12.24 14.13
C ALA A 139 -0.77 -10.83 14.41
N LEU A 140 -1.38 -10.19 13.40
CA LEU A 140 -1.98 -8.87 13.54
C LEU A 140 -3.48 -8.90 13.84
N ILE A 141 -4.11 -10.08 13.88
CA ILE A 141 -5.53 -10.23 14.23
C ILE A 141 -5.64 -10.60 15.72
N PRO A 142 -5.86 -9.63 16.63
CA PRO A 142 -5.89 -9.90 18.05
C PRO A 142 -7.11 -10.72 18.44
N ALA A 143 -6.97 -11.51 19.50
CA ALA A 143 -8.10 -12.14 20.15
C ALA A 143 -8.99 -11.07 20.77
N THR A 144 -10.26 -11.04 20.37
CA THR A 144 -11.26 -10.07 20.82
C THR A 144 -12.13 -10.69 21.90
N THR A 145 -12.26 -10.01 23.04
CA THR A 145 -13.19 -10.37 24.11
C THR A 145 -14.19 -9.23 24.30
N GLN A 146 -15.47 -9.56 24.29
CA GLN A 146 -16.56 -8.61 24.47
C GLN A 146 -17.65 -9.24 25.34
N ALA A 147 -18.10 -8.56 26.36
CA ALA A 147 -19.23 -9.03 27.17
C ALA A 147 -20.53 -9.05 26.36
N SER A 148 -21.42 -9.98 26.66
CA SER A 148 -22.79 -9.96 26.14
C SER A 148 -23.50 -8.71 26.59
N SER A 149 -24.36 -8.14 25.75
CA SER A 149 -25.11 -6.93 26.04
C SER A 149 -26.53 -6.97 25.44
N VAL A 150 -27.44 -6.15 25.98
CA VAL A 150 -28.77 -5.97 25.40
C VAL A 150 -28.78 -4.69 24.56
N PHE A 151 -29.31 -4.81 23.36
CA PHE A 151 -29.45 -3.71 22.42
C PHE A 151 -30.91 -3.57 21.99
N SER A 152 -31.45 -2.35 22.04
CA SER A 152 -32.78 -2.05 21.53
C SER A 152 -32.68 -1.32 20.20
N TYR A 153 -33.40 -1.81 19.21
CA TYR A 153 -33.42 -1.23 17.87
C TYR A 153 -34.85 -0.94 17.44
N LYS A 154 -35.04 0.24 16.92
CA LYS A 154 -36.28 0.67 16.28
C LYS A 154 -35.92 1.14 14.86
N ALA A 155 -36.61 0.57 13.88
CA ALA A 155 -36.38 0.92 12.50
C ALA A 155 -36.64 2.42 12.24
N PRO A 156 -35.84 3.12 11.44
CA PRO A 156 -36.13 4.48 11.02
C PRO A 156 -37.52 4.59 10.41
N GLY A 157 -38.30 5.60 10.83
CA GLY A 157 -39.68 5.81 10.35
C GLY A 157 -40.74 4.92 11.01
N ALA A 158 -40.35 4.02 11.94
CA ALA A 158 -41.33 3.24 12.69
C ALA A 158 -42.23 4.15 13.53
N PRO A 159 -43.56 3.83 13.67
CA PRO A 159 -44.48 4.63 14.40
C PRO A 159 -44.07 4.85 15.87
N SER A 160 -44.50 5.96 16.48
CA SER A 160 -44.08 6.30 17.85
C SER A 160 -44.51 5.27 18.89
N TRP A 161 -45.60 4.54 18.65
CA TRP A 161 -46.11 3.49 19.50
C TRP A 161 -45.40 2.13 19.38
N ASP A 162 -44.54 1.97 18.35
CA ASP A 162 -43.74 0.75 18.18
C ASP A 162 -42.61 0.73 19.24
N PRO A 163 -42.57 -0.25 20.14
CA PRO A 163 -41.52 -0.36 21.16
C PRO A 163 -40.13 -0.70 20.57
N GLY A 164 -40.06 -1.08 19.29
CA GLY A 164 -38.87 -1.67 18.69
C GLY A 164 -38.62 -3.10 19.15
N MET A 165 -37.53 -3.68 18.67
CA MET A 165 -37.11 -5.03 19.06
C MET A 165 -35.94 -4.97 20.03
N ARG A 166 -35.84 -5.97 20.91
CA ARG A 166 -34.75 -6.12 21.86
C ARG A 166 -33.90 -7.32 21.48
N PHE A 167 -32.63 -7.08 21.37
CA PHE A 167 -31.65 -8.09 20.98
C PHE A 167 -30.67 -8.38 22.10
N GLN A 168 -30.29 -9.64 22.20
CA GLN A 168 -29.09 -10.06 22.90
C GLN A 168 -27.96 -10.03 21.90
N ILE A 169 -26.95 -9.20 22.15
CA ILE A 169 -25.66 -9.28 21.49
C ILE A 169 -24.87 -10.36 22.22
N CYS A 170 -24.56 -11.46 21.53
CA CYS A 170 -23.69 -12.49 22.10
C CYS A 170 -22.27 -11.96 22.26
N GLY A 171 -21.65 -12.24 23.39
CA GLY A 171 -20.26 -11.86 23.67
C GLY A 171 -19.28 -12.59 22.79
N LEU A 172 -18.03 -12.14 22.82
CA LEU A 172 -16.89 -12.77 22.19
C LEU A 172 -15.93 -13.27 23.28
N GLU A 173 -15.47 -14.50 23.18
CA GLU A 173 -14.55 -15.13 24.14
C GLU A 173 -13.20 -15.41 23.49
N ALA A 174 -12.41 -14.35 23.28
CA ALA A 174 -11.12 -14.42 22.60
C ALA A 174 -11.21 -14.87 21.13
N GLU A 175 -12.22 -14.43 20.40
CA GLU A 175 -12.34 -14.68 18.96
C GLU A 175 -11.50 -13.69 18.13
N HIS A 176 -10.82 -14.23 17.12
CA HIS A 176 -10.05 -13.44 16.16
C HIS A 176 -10.93 -12.93 15.01
N VAL A 177 -11.81 -13.78 14.51
CA VAL A 177 -12.79 -13.46 13.47
C VAL A 177 -14.17 -13.91 13.92
N PHE A 178 -15.18 -13.09 13.66
CA PHE A 178 -16.53 -13.31 14.17
C PHE A 178 -17.58 -12.76 13.20
N ALA A 179 -18.85 -13.17 13.37
CA ALA A 179 -19.97 -12.53 12.68
C ALA A 179 -20.25 -11.15 13.29
N PRO A 180 -20.62 -10.13 12.49
CA PRO A 180 -21.04 -8.85 13.02
C PRO A 180 -22.31 -9.01 13.91
N SER A 181 -22.51 -8.08 14.82
CA SER A 181 -23.74 -8.00 15.61
C SER A 181 -24.80 -7.14 14.89
N ILE A 182 -26.04 -7.21 15.36
CA ILE A 182 -27.07 -6.28 14.88
C ILE A 182 -26.68 -4.82 15.15
N GLN A 183 -26.07 -4.55 16.28
CA GLN A 183 -25.60 -3.22 16.63
C GLN A 183 -24.58 -2.69 15.60
N ASP A 184 -23.72 -3.54 15.10
CA ASP A 184 -22.72 -3.17 14.07
C ASP A 184 -23.41 -2.79 12.75
N VAL A 185 -24.37 -3.61 12.29
CA VAL A 185 -25.03 -3.43 10.98
C VAL A 185 -26.20 -2.45 10.96
N VAL A 186 -26.47 -1.76 12.06
CA VAL A 186 -27.41 -0.63 12.13
C VAL A 186 -26.72 0.64 12.64
N ASN A 187 -25.42 0.62 12.78
CA ASN A 187 -24.64 1.75 13.26
C ASN A 187 -24.40 2.76 12.12
N ALA A 188 -25.02 3.93 12.22
CA ALA A 188 -24.84 4.98 11.23
C ALA A 188 -23.38 5.49 11.15
N ALA A 189 -22.63 5.45 12.27
CA ALA A 189 -21.20 5.78 12.26
C ALA A 189 -20.35 4.79 11.47
N TYR A 190 -20.83 3.58 11.25
CA TYR A 190 -20.23 2.56 10.39
C TYR A 190 -20.83 2.56 8.96
N GLY A 191 -21.60 3.59 8.60
CA GLY A 191 -22.21 3.73 7.30
C GLY A 191 -23.51 2.92 7.10
N PHE A 192 -24.04 2.27 8.14
CA PHE A 192 -25.29 1.51 8.04
C PHE A 192 -26.50 2.37 8.39
N THR A 193 -26.91 3.21 7.45
CA THR A 193 -28.01 4.19 7.64
C THR A 193 -29.39 3.65 7.26
N ASP A 194 -29.44 2.64 6.38
CA ASP A 194 -30.67 2.05 5.85
C ASP A 194 -30.50 0.58 5.44
N SER A 195 -31.50 -0.02 4.82
CA SER A 195 -31.40 -1.41 4.33
C SER A 195 -30.39 -1.55 3.19
N ALA A 196 -30.31 -0.56 2.28
CA ALA A 196 -29.41 -0.63 1.13
C ALA A 196 -27.94 -0.67 1.55
N SER A 197 -27.56 0.03 2.62
CA SER A 197 -26.21 0.05 3.16
C SER A 197 -25.73 -1.32 3.69
N ARG A 198 -26.65 -2.24 4.00
CA ARG A 198 -26.37 -3.60 4.48
C ARG A 198 -26.14 -4.62 3.35
N ILE A 199 -26.41 -4.23 2.11
CA ILE A 199 -26.19 -5.12 0.95
C ILE A 199 -24.72 -5.57 0.92
N ALA A 200 -24.51 -6.85 0.70
CA ALA A 200 -23.19 -7.48 0.71
C ALA A 200 -23.01 -8.49 -0.44
N GLY A 201 -23.74 -8.31 -1.51
CA GLY A 201 -23.59 -9.10 -2.72
C GLY A 201 -22.64 -8.46 -3.72
N PRO A 202 -22.15 -9.24 -4.71
CA PRO A 202 -21.31 -8.72 -5.76
C PRO A 202 -21.94 -7.51 -6.45
N SER A 203 -21.15 -6.45 -6.63
CA SER A 203 -21.61 -5.18 -7.22
C SER A 203 -22.83 -4.56 -6.52
N ASN A 204 -22.94 -4.75 -5.19
CA ASN A 204 -24.10 -4.29 -4.39
C ASN A 204 -25.45 -4.85 -4.87
N SER A 205 -25.45 -6.04 -5.45
CA SER A 205 -26.68 -6.71 -5.88
C SER A 205 -27.42 -7.34 -4.70
N LEU A 206 -28.74 -7.44 -4.84
CA LEU A 206 -29.60 -8.25 -3.98
C LEU A 206 -29.78 -9.64 -4.60
N GLY A 207 -30.04 -10.66 -3.76
CA GLY A 207 -30.38 -11.98 -4.20
C GLY A 207 -29.75 -13.11 -3.39
N PRO A 208 -29.85 -14.34 -3.87
CA PRO A 208 -29.18 -15.47 -3.22
C PRO A 208 -27.70 -15.20 -3.04
N GLY A 209 -27.19 -15.42 -1.84
CA GLY A 209 -25.78 -15.16 -1.52
C GLY A 209 -25.49 -13.83 -0.87
N THR A 210 -26.48 -12.97 -0.71
CA THR A 210 -26.33 -11.68 -0.02
C THR A 210 -26.80 -11.74 1.43
N ARG A 211 -27.44 -12.83 1.85
CA ARG A 211 -27.84 -13.04 3.24
C ARG A 211 -26.69 -13.55 4.09
N TYR A 212 -26.59 -13.05 5.31
CA TYR A 212 -25.53 -13.44 6.25
C TYR A 212 -25.99 -13.39 7.69
N TRP A 213 -25.48 -14.33 8.50
CA TRP A 213 -25.77 -14.44 9.91
C TRP A 213 -25.10 -13.33 10.73
N LEU A 214 -25.83 -12.93 11.80
CA LEU A 214 -25.33 -12.04 12.85
C LEU A 214 -25.12 -12.84 14.14
N ARG A 215 -24.20 -12.40 15.01
CA ARG A 215 -23.99 -12.97 16.35
C ARG A 215 -24.99 -12.43 17.38
N SER A 216 -26.19 -12.12 16.95
CA SER A 216 -27.27 -11.56 17.79
C SER A 216 -28.53 -12.36 17.60
N PHE A 217 -29.37 -12.39 18.66
CA PHE A 217 -30.69 -12.98 18.57
C PHE A 217 -31.75 -12.06 19.18
N GLU A 218 -32.96 -12.18 18.71
CA GLU A 218 -34.10 -11.49 19.28
C GLU A 218 -34.53 -12.19 20.58
N ILE A 219 -34.75 -11.41 21.68
CA ILE A 219 -34.88 -11.95 23.05
C ILE A 219 -36.18 -12.71 23.24
N SER A 220 -37.31 -12.23 22.66
CA SER A 220 -38.62 -12.82 22.92
C SER A 220 -38.81 -14.16 22.22
N GLU A 221 -38.31 -14.31 21.01
CA GLU A 221 -38.47 -15.51 20.20
C GLU A 221 -37.26 -16.44 20.26
N GLN A 222 -36.13 -15.95 20.74
CA GLN A 222 -34.86 -16.69 20.80
C GLN A 222 -34.42 -17.22 19.41
N LEU A 223 -34.61 -16.41 18.38
CA LEU A 223 -34.18 -16.71 17.03
C LEU A 223 -32.85 -16.02 16.70
N PRO A 224 -31.87 -16.72 16.16
CA PRO A 224 -30.69 -16.07 15.61
C PRO A 224 -31.11 -15.10 14.51
N PHE A 225 -30.41 -13.97 14.44
CA PHE A 225 -30.75 -12.91 13.48
C PHE A 225 -29.79 -12.90 12.28
N MET A 226 -30.30 -12.44 11.18
CA MET A 226 -29.54 -12.32 9.93
C MET A 226 -29.94 -11.07 9.15
N VAL A 227 -29.10 -10.68 8.23
CA VAL A 227 -29.45 -9.79 7.12
C VAL A 227 -29.93 -10.67 5.98
N GLY A 228 -31.18 -10.50 5.55
CA GLY A 228 -31.81 -11.28 4.49
C GLY A 228 -31.40 -10.86 3.08
N GLU A 229 -31.86 -11.57 2.08
CA GLU A 229 -31.55 -11.32 0.66
C GLU A 229 -31.98 -9.94 0.15
N ASN A 230 -32.97 -9.33 0.78
CA ASN A 230 -33.42 -7.96 0.51
C ASN A 230 -32.76 -6.93 1.44
N ALA A 231 -31.69 -7.32 2.12
CA ALA A 231 -30.99 -6.52 3.13
C ALA A 231 -31.84 -6.11 4.35
N SER A 232 -33.02 -6.72 4.55
CA SER A 232 -33.81 -6.56 5.76
C SER A 232 -33.20 -7.34 6.93
N LEU A 233 -33.49 -6.90 8.13
CA LEU A 233 -33.13 -7.62 9.36
C LEU A 233 -34.27 -8.60 9.69
N MET A 234 -33.93 -9.89 9.90
CA MET A 234 -34.90 -10.93 10.14
C MET A 234 -34.35 -12.02 11.07
N GLY A 235 -35.23 -12.61 11.87
CA GLY A 235 -34.96 -13.83 12.60
C GLY A 235 -35.15 -15.07 11.74
N ASP A 236 -34.36 -16.11 11.97
CA ASP A 236 -34.47 -17.39 11.29
C ASP A 236 -34.16 -18.54 12.25
N TRP A 237 -34.58 -19.77 11.90
CA TRP A 237 -34.44 -20.93 12.77
C TRP A 237 -33.00 -21.45 12.98
N GLY A 238 -32.02 -20.86 12.34
CA GLY A 238 -30.60 -21.24 12.48
C GLY A 238 -30.19 -22.50 11.73
N ASP A 239 -31.12 -23.22 11.15
CA ASP A 239 -30.92 -24.40 10.29
C ASP A 239 -30.99 -24.07 8.80
N ASN A 240 -31.42 -22.86 8.42
CA ASN A 240 -31.31 -22.38 7.06
C ASN A 240 -29.88 -21.96 6.73
N PRO A 241 -29.25 -22.51 5.69
CA PRO A 241 -27.89 -22.16 5.35
C PRO A 241 -27.81 -20.76 4.73
N SER A 242 -26.74 -20.03 5.07
CA SER A 242 -26.48 -18.68 4.58
C SER A 242 -25.00 -18.49 4.26
N ALA A 243 -24.69 -17.48 3.48
CA ALA A 243 -23.34 -16.98 3.33
C ALA A 243 -22.84 -16.37 4.66
N VAL A 244 -21.59 -16.03 4.73
CA VAL A 244 -20.98 -15.39 5.89
C VAL A 244 -20.42 -14.03 5.53
N ARG A 245 -20.43 -13.12 6.49
CA ARG A 245 -19.80 -11.81 6.38
C ARG A 245 -18.86 -11.62 7.55
N PRO A 246 -17.59 -12.05 7.45
CA PRO A 246 -16.64 -11.95 8.53
C PRO A 246 -16.39 -10.52 8.99
N ALA A 247 -16.22 -10.34 10.30
CA ALA A 247 -15.71 -9.14 10.94
C ALA A 247 -14.49 -9.48 11.79
N MET A 248 -13.55 -8.54 11.92
CA MET A 248 -12.36 -8.70 12.76
C MET A 248 -11.82 -7.35 13.19
N ASN A 249 -10.98 -7.37 14.24
CA ASN A 249 -10.11 -6.26 14.56
C ASN A 249 -8.72 -6.54 13.99
N LEU A 250 -8.09 -5.55 13.39
CA LEU A 250 -6.72 -5.62 12.91
C LEU A 250 -5.86 -4.65 13.73
N SER A 251 -4.84 -5.16 14.40
CA SER A 251 -3.94 -4.33 15.21
C SER A 251 -3.10 -3.39 14.35
N THR A 252 -3.09 -2.12 14.72
CA THR A 252 -2.19 -1.10 14.17
C THR A 252 -1.11 -0.70 15.17
N ALA A 253 -1.05 -1.39 16.31
CA ALA A 253 -0.07 -1.13 17.36
C ALA A 253 1.36 -1.45 16.89
N GLY A 254 2.30 -0.63 17.32
CA GLY A 254 3.72 -0.80 16.99
C GLY A 254 4.02 -0.55 15.51
N ASN A 255 5.14 -1.10 15.05
CA ASN A 255 5.60 -0.96 13.66
C ASN A 255 5.32 -2.22 12.82
N ASN A 256 4.29 -2.99 13.16
CA ASN A 256 3.98 -4.23 12.47
C ASN A 256 3.40 -4.01 11.06
N ILE A 257 2.75 -2.87 10.84
CA ILE A 257 2.40 -2.36 9.50
C ILE A 257 3.46 -1.31 9.15
N LEU A 258 4.36 -1.66 8.24
CA LEU A 258 5.46 -0.78 7.85
C LEU A 258 4.93 0.38 7.00
N PHE A 259 4.09 0.08 6.03
CA PHE A 259 3.45 1.05 5.16
C PHE A 259 2.25 0.42 4.43
N VAL A 260 1.42 1.28 3.87
CA VAL A 260 0.34 0.90 2.98
C VAL A 260 0.65 1.38 1.57
N SER A 261 0.11 0.68 0.58
CA SER A 261 0.16 1.11 -0.81
C SER A 261 -1.20 0.99 -1.48
N ALA A 262 -1.43 1.74 -2.55
CA ALA A 262 -2.59 1.51 -3.41
C ALA A 262 -2.69 0.01 -3.75
N ALA A 263 -3.89 -0.54 -3.70
CA ALA A 263 -4.11 -1.98 -3.85
C ALA A 263 -3.68 -2.50 -5.21
N GLU A 264 -3.75 -1.67 -6.25
CA GLU A 264 -3.29 -1.96 -7.61
C GLU A 264 -2.27 -0.90 -8.05
N GLY A 265 -1.19 -1.34 -8.69
CA GLY A 265 -0.22 -0.48 -9.34
C GLY A 265 0.58 0.46 -8.42
N GLY A 266 0.40 0.39 -7.10
CA GLY A 266 1.03 1.30 -6.14
C GLY A 266 2.54 1.09 -5.97
N LYS A 267 3.06 -0.05 -6.39
CA LYS A 267 4.48 -0.43 -6.20
C LYS A 267 5.16 -0.75 -7.53
N PRO A 268 5.82 0.23 -8.16
CA PRO A 268 6.55 0.01 -9.42
C PRO A 268 7.73 -0.95 -9.24
N ALA A 269 8.14 -1.60 -10.35
CA ALA A 269 9.32 -2.44 -10.44
C ALA A 269 10.45 -1.71 -11.16
N GLY A 270 11.68 -2.18 -10.97
CA GLY A 270 12.82 -1.76 -11.81
C GLY A 270 13.56 -0.52 -11.33
N GLY A 271 13.50 -0.21 -10.05
CA GLY A 271 14.21 0.91 -9.45
C GLY A 271 13.28 1.90 -8.73
N LEU A 272 13.88 2.93 -8.15
CA LEU A 272 13.16 3.97 -7.43
C LEU A 272 12.44 4.90 -8.39
N ALA A 273 11.14 5.08 -8.15
CA ALA A 273 10.31 6.06 -8.83
C ALA A 273 9.62 6.96 -7.81
N GLU A 274 9.32 8.18 -8.19
CA GLU A 274 8.51 9.08 -7.37
C GLU A 274 7.13 8.49 -7.13
N ILE A 275 6.66 8.56 -5.87
CA ILE A 275 5.36 8.03 -5.49
C ILE A 275 4.28 8.97 -6.01
N SER A 276 3.42 8.44 -6.88
CA SER A 276 2.32 9.19 -7.48
C SER A 276 1.24 9.57 -6.48
N GLU A 277 0.44 10.56 -6.84
CA GLU A 277 -0.82 10.87 -6.17
C GLU A 277 -1.80 9.71 -6.36
N TYR A 278 -2.61 9.45 -5.32
CA TYR A 278 -3.63 8.42 -5.33
C TYR A 278 -4.96 8.97 -4.81
N THR A 279 -5.96 8.92 -5.65
CA THR A 279 -7.32 9.41 -5.33
C THR A 279 -8.29 8.27 -4.99
N GLY A 280 -7.82 7.02 -5.02
CA GLY A 280 -8.61 5.86 -4.64
C GLY A 280 -8.64 5.65 -3.12
N ASN A 281 -9.42 4.68 -2.71
CA ASN A 281 -9.65 4.32 -1.31
C ASN A 281 -9.36 2.84 -1.00
N GLU A 282 -8.72 2.13 -1.92
CA GLU A 282 -8.38 0.70 -1.80
C GLU A 282 -6.89 0.52 -1.54
N TRP A 283 -6.55 -0.14 -0.45
CA TRP A 283 -5.20 -0.26 0.07
C TRP A 283 -4.79 -1.71 0.25
N LYS A 284 -3.51 -1.99 0.13
CA LYS A 284 -2.86 -3.21 0.59
C LYS A 284 -1.79 -2.86 1.61
N LEU A 285 -1.48 -3.81 2.49
CA LEU A 285 -0.54 -3.63 3.58
C LEU A 285 0.81 -4.27 3.26
N THR A 286 1.89 -3.68 3.75
CA THR A 286 3.20 -4.32 3.87
C THR A 286 3.50 -4.50 5.35
N LEU A 287 3.62 -5.77 5.76
CA LEU A 287 3.80 -6.16 7.16
C LEU A 287 5.26 -6.42 7.48
N LEU A 288 5.65 -6.06 8.69
CA LEU A 288 6.91 -6.53 9.26
C LEU A 288 6.83 -8.05 9.51
N ASP A 289 7.71 -8.80 8.87
CA ASP A 289 7.82 -10.24 9.06
C ASP A 289 9.10 -10.59 9.85
N SER A 290 8.91 -11.06 11.07
CA SER A 290 10.02 -11.44 11.94
C SER A 290 10.90 -12.57 11.39
N SER A 291 10.38 -13.38 10.47
CA SER A 291 11.17 -14.42 9.79
C SER A 291 12.27 -13.87 8.87
N ARG A 292 12.22 -12.54 8.59
CA ARG A 292 13.19 -11.77 7.81
C ARG A 292 14.18 -10.97 8.66
N SER A 293 14.21 -11.23 9.96
CA SER A 293 15.12 -10.53 10.90
C SER A 293 16.60 -10.77 10.63
N GLY A 294 16.95 -11.75 9.80
CA GLY A 294 18.32 -12.00 9.35
C GLY A 294 18.82 -11.08 8.23
N PHE A 295 17.90 -10.34 7.58
CA PHE A 295 18.28 -9.42 6.50
C PHE A 295 19.11 -8.25 7.05
N ALA A 296 20.25 -8.02 6.41
CA ALA A 296 21.11 -6.88 6.68
C ALA A 296 21.73 -6.36 5.38
N VAL A 297 21.93 -5.04 5.34
CA VAL A 297 22.60 -4.36 4.22
C VAL A 297 24.07 -4.20 4.57
N THR A 298 24.95 -4.58 3.62
CA THR A 298 26.40 -4.46 3.78
C THR A 298 26.95 -3.18 3.18
N THR A 299 26.19 -2.51 2.30
CA THR A 299 26.48 -1.18 1.76
C THR A 299 25.90 -0.13 2.70
N THR A 300 26.74 0.68 3.32
CA THR A 300 26.29 1.72 4.28
C THR A 300 26.31 3.13 3.70
N ASP A 301 27.10 3.34 2.65
CA ASP A 301 27.32 4.62 2.03
C ASP A 301 27.39 4.46 0.49
N LEU A 302 26.64 5.28 -0.21
CA LEU A 302 26.62 5.43 -1.66
C LEU A 302 27.07 6.85 -2.01
N SER A 303 28.27 7.24 -1.54
CA SER A 303 28.93 8.48 -1.96
C SER A 303 29.39 8.34 -3.41
N ALA A 304 29.43 9.44 -4.14
CA ALA A 304 29.79 9.52 -5.56
C ALA A 304 28.79 8.81 -6.51
N TYR A 305 27.49 8.88 -6.20
CA TYR A 305 26.44 8.40 -7.06
C TYR A 305 26.25 9.32 -8.29
N THR A 306 26.22 8.72 -9.47
CA THR A 306 25.90 9.43 -10.71
C THR A 306 24.39 9.60 -10.85
N ARG A 307 23.93 10.83 -11.04
CA ARG A 307 22.52 11.21 -11.17
C ARG A 307 21.81 10.37 -12.24
N GLY A 308 20.71 9.71 -11.86
CA GLY A 308 19.95 8.84 -12.77
C GLY A 308 20.59 7.45 -13.04
N GLY A 309 21.68 7.10 -12.35
CA GLY A 309 22.38 5.83 -12.53
C GLY A 309 21.82 4.69 -11.67
N THR A 310 22.47 3.53 -11.81
CA THR A 310 22.16 2.33 -11.04
C THR A 310 23.16 2.19 -9.89
N VAL A 311 22.65 1.95 -8.68
CA VAL A 311 23.45 1.67 -7.49
C VAL A 311 23.42 0.19 -7.17
N LYS A 312 24.51 -0.30 -6.56
CA LYS A 312 24.65 -1.69 -6.11
C LYS A 312 24.54 -1.74 -4.59
N ILE A 313 23.54 -2.44 -4.09
CA ILE A 313 23.29 -2.61 -2.66
C ILE A 313 23.67 -4.03 -2.27
N GLY A 314 24.76 -4.17 -1.53
CA GLY A 314 25.16 -5.43 -0.93
C GLY A 314 24.24 -5.81 0.24
N TYR A 315 23.88 -7.08 0.33
CA TYR A 315 22.99 -7.59 1.36
C TYR A 315 23.40 -8.99 1.83
N THR A 316 22.88 -9.37 3.01
CA THR A 316 23.01 -10.73 3.58
C THR A 316 21.68 -11.11 4.24
N GLY A 317 21.44 -12.44 4.37
CA GLY A 317 20.29 -12.99 5.08
C GLY A 317 18.93 -12.69 4.46
N ALA A 318 18.87 -12.44 3.16
CA ALA A 318 17.62 -12.23 2.44
C ALA A 318 16.85 -13.56 2.27
N LYS A 319 15.52 -13.48 2.16
CA LYS A 319 14.70 -14.57 1.62
C LYS A 319 14.85 -14.60 0.09
N THR A 320 14.68 -15.79 -0.49
CA THR A 320 15.03 -16.04 -1.90
C THR A 320 13.95 -16.75 -2.70
N ASP A 321 12.69 -16.55 -2.32
CA ASP A 321 11.55 -17.08 -3.08
C ASP A 321 11.30 -16.30 -4.38
N THR A 322 10.37 -16.76 -5.20
CA THR A 322 10.14 -16.22 -6.56
C THR A 322 9.73 -14.75 -6.62
N ASN A 323 9.22 -14.20 -5.54
CA ASN A 323 8.73 -12.82 -5.41
C ASN A 323 9.45 -12.02 -4.32
N GLU A 324 10.67 -12.40 -4.00
CA GLU A 324 11.55 -11.73 -3.04
C GLU A 324 12.48 -10.73 -3.71
N TYR A 325 12.54 -9.53 -3.17
CA TYR A 325 13.31 -8.42 -3.74
C TYR A 325 14.09 -7.68 -2.66
N VAL A 326 15.14 -6.98 -3.06
CA VAL A 326 15.61 -5.82 -2.32
C VAL A 326 14.81 -4.62 -2.79
N SER A 327 14.08 -4.03 -1.85
CA SER A 327 13.28 -2.81 -2.08
C SER A 327 13.90 -1.65 -1.31
N ALA A 328 13.63 -0.43 -1.77
CA ALA A 328 14.07 0.77 -1.08
C ALA A 328 13.03 1.88 -1.17
N MET A 329 13.06 2.77 -0.17
CA MET A 329 12.29 4.02 -0.16
C MET A 329 13.20 5.19 0.20
N ILE A 330 12.88 6.38 -0.31
CA ILE A 330 13.37 7.64 0.20
C ILE A 330 12.20 8.35 0.87
N LEU A 331 12.42 8.85 2.07
CA LEU A 331 11.43 9.64 2.79
C LEU A 331 11.66 11.12 2.57
N ASP A 332 10.60 11.92 2.57
CA ASP A 332 10.68 13.38 2.60
C ASP A 332 11.11 13.90 3.97
N ALA A 333 11.24 15.21 4.10
CA ALA A 333 11.64 15.87 5.36
C ALA A 333 10.60 15.69 6.50
N ALA A 334 9.37 15.33 6.17
CA ALA A 334 8.30 15.04 7.13
C ALA A 334 8.26 13.56 7.53
N GLY A 335 9.10 12.71 6.90
CA GLY A 335 9.16 11.27 7.14
C GLY A 335 8.16 10.46 6.31
N ASN A 336 7.51 11.05 5.31
CA ASN A 336 6.62 10.35 4.41
C ASN A 336 7.37 9.77 3.21
N PRO A 337 6.97 8.61 2.69
CA PRO A 337 7.54 8.05 1.49
C PRO A 337 7.39 8.99 0.28
N ALA A 338 8.51 9.37 -0.34
CA ALA A 338 8.58 10.19 -1.54
C ALA A 338 8.95 9.37 -2.78
N TYR A 339 9.80 8.37 -2.62
CA TYR A 339 10.21 7.45 -3.67
C TYR A 339 10.14 6.02 -3.16
N TYR A 340 9.76 5.12 -4.04
CA TYR A 340 9.76 3.68 -3.79
C TYR A 340 10.24 2.93 -5.03
N GLY A 341 10.93 1.82 -4.81
CA GLY A 341 11.28 0.89 -5.87
C GLY A 341 11.84 -0.41 -5.35
N ARG A 342 11.91 -1.39 -6.22
CA ARG A 342 12.49 -2.70 -5.94
C ARG A 342 13.47 -3.10 -7.04
N SER A 343 14.39 -4.03 -6.75
CA SER A 343 15.29 -4.63 -7.73
C SER A 343 14.50 -5.18 -8.92
N SER A 344 15.08 -5.13 -10.11
CA SER A 344 14.43 -5.58 -11.35
C SER A 344 14.22 -7.10 -11.39
N ALA A 345 15.09 -7.87 -10.74
CA ALA A 345 15.01 -9.32 -10.63
C ALA A 345 14.71 -9.74 -9.19
N ALA A 346 13.96 -10.84 -9.03
CA ALA A 346 13.80 -11.51 -7.75
C ALA A 346 15.13 -12.10 -7.27
N LEU A 347 15.30 -12.19 -5.96
CA LEU A 347 16.51 -12.69 -5.33
C LEU A 347 16.59 -14.22 -5.46
N THR A 348 17.76 -14.71 -5.87
CA THR A 348 18.10 -16.15 -5.94
C THR A 348 19.06 -16.59 -4.86
N ASP A 349 19.72 -15.64 -4.20
CA ASP A 349 20.77 -15.89 -3.22
C ASP A 349 20.48 -15.14 -1.92
N GLU A 350 20.73 -15.78 -0.79
CA GLU A 350 20.55 -15.16 0.54
C GLU A 350 21.55 -14.02 0.80
N ASN A 351 22.67 -14.00 0.09
CA ASN A 351 23.70 -12.99 0.22
C ASN A 351 24.16 -12.58 -1.19
N GLY A 352 24.26 -11.29 -1.44
CA GLY A 352 24.61 -10.83 -2.77
C GLY A 352 24.59 -9.33 -2.92
N THR A 353 24.35 -8.91 -4.15
CA THR A 353 24.22 -7.50 -4.52
C THR A 353 22.97 -7.33 -5.37
N ALA A 354 22.12 -6.39 -5.00
CA ALA A 354 20.95 -5.98 -5.78
C ALA A 354 21.23 -4.66 -6.49
N GLU A 355 20.75 -4.54 -7.71
CA GLU A 355 20.84 -3.31 -8.49
C GLU A 355 19.52 -2.54 -8.39
N LEU A 356 19.63 -1.24 -8.06
CA LEU A 356 18.52 -0.30 -8.01
C LEU A 356 18.84 0.92 -8.86
N THR A 357 18.01 1.21 -9.84
CA THR A 357 18.05 2.47 -10.56
C THR A 357 17.51 3.57 -9.66
N ILE A 358 18.26 4.66 -9.55
CA ILE A 358 17.89 5.84 -8.75
C ILE A 358 17.46 6.95 -9.71
N PRO A 359 16.34 7.64 -9.45
CA PRO A 359 15.93 8.75 -10.30
C PRO A 359 16.91 9.93 -10.22
N ALA A 360 16.80 10.88 -11.13
CA ALA A 360 17.62 12.08 -11.13
C ALA A 360 17.24 13.00 -9.96
N LEU A 361 17.69 12.66 -8.77
CA LEU A 361 17.48 13.45 -7.54
C LEU A 361 18.22 14.80 -7.62
N ALA A 362 17.75 15.78 -6.86
CA ALA A 362 18.49 17.01 -6.63
C ALA A 362 19.78 16.72 -5.83
N GLU A 363 20.76 17.64 -5.92
CA GLU A 363 21.94 17.59 -5.06
C GLU A 363 21.54 17.53 -3.58
N GLY A 364 22.23 16.69 -2.82
CA GLY A 364 21.99 16.55 -1.40
C GLY A 364 22.27 15.16 -0.86
N THR A 365 22.04 15.01 0.43
CA THR A 365 22.18 13.73 1.13
C THR A 365 20.80 13.18 1.46
N TYR A 366 20.57 11.93 1.05
CA TYR A 366 19.33 11.20 1.25
C TYR A 366 19.58 9.96 2.10
N THR A 367 18.55 9.51 2.81
CA THR A 367 18.55 8.22 3.46
C THR A 367 17.66 7.27 2.70
N LEU A 368 18.24 6.19 2.16
CA LEU A 368 17.48 5.08 1.62
C LEU A 368 17.10 4.14 2.75
N LYS A 369 15.82 3.85 2.89
CA LYS A 369 15.28 2.77 3.71
C LYS A 369 15.28 1.51 2.87
N VAL A 370 16.25 0.63 3.07
CA VAL A 370 16.41 -0.62 2.30
C VAL A 370 15.85 -1.80 3.07
N PHE A 371 15.16 -2.72 2.42
CA PHE A 371 14.53 -3.87 3.05
C PHE A 371 14.39 -5.06 2.07
N ASN A 372 14.35 -6.27 2.60
CA ASN A 372 13.95 -7.45 1.85
C ASN A 372 12.43 -7.54 1.85
N GLU A 373 11.83 -7.59 0.68
CA GLU A 373 10.38 -7.57 0.49
C GLU A 373 9.91 -8.76 -0.32
N GLN A 374 8.86 -9.44 0.18
CA GLN A 374 8.04 -10.32 -0.61
C GLN A 374 6.89 -9.54 -1.22
N TYR A 375 6.94 -9.31 -2.53
CA TYR A 375 5.88 -8.66 -3.27
C TYR A 375 4.90 -9.68 -3.83
N ASN A 376 3.73 -9.78 -3.20
CA ASN A 376 2.72 -10.81 -3.53
C ASN A 376 1.76 -10.40 -4.65
N GLY A 377 1.99 -9.25 -5.28
CA GLY A 377 1.14 -8.73 -6.35
C GLY A 377 0.05 -7.79 -5.84
N ASP A 378 -0.77 -7.35 -6.78
CA ASP A 378 -1.88 -6.45 -6.48
C ASP A 378 -2.94 -7.13 -5.62
N LYS A 379 -3.59 -6.35 -4.75
CA LYS A 379 -4.64 -6.81 -3.81
C LYS A 379 -4.18 -7.90 -2.82
N MET A 380 -2.88 -8.05 -2.61
CA MET A 380 -2.32 -9.04 -1.69
C MET A 380 -1.47 -8.33 -0.64
N THR A 381 -1.46 -8.87 0.56
CA THR A 381 -0.56 -8.43 1.63
C THR A 381 0.88 -8.75 1.26
N ASP A 382 1.79 -7.79 1.39
CA ASP A 382 3.22 -7.99 1.24
C ASP A 382 3.89 -8.16 2.62
N LEU A 383 5.04 -8.81 2.62
CA LEU A 383 5.85 -9.03 3.81
C LEU A 383 7.22 -8.40 3.63
N ALA A 384 7.76 -7.78 4.67
CA ALA A 384 9.09 -7.17 4.57
C ALA A 384 9.90 -7.31 5.87
N SER A 385 11.22 -7.20 5.73
CA SER A 385 12.14 -7.03 6.87
C SER A 385 11.99 -5.65 7.48
N ALA A 386 12.60 -5.42 8.63
CA ALA A 386 12.86 -4.08 9.12
C ALA A 386 13.71 -3.29 8.11
N PHE A 387 13.59 -1.96 8.15
CA PHE A 387 14.39 -1.08 7.30
C PHE A 387 15.83 -0.99 7.78
N ALA A 388 16.76 -1.05 6.82
CA ALA A 388 18.15 -0.70 7.01
C ALA A 388 18.44 0.65 6.33
N ASP A 389 19.18 1.51 6.98
CA ASP A 389 19.49 2.84 6.46
C ASP A 389 20.79 2.82 5.67
N VAL A 390 20.73 3.37 4.44
CA VAL A 390 21.89 3.58 3.58
C VAL A 390 21.94 5.06 3.21
N THR A 391 23.10 5.69 3.42
CA THR A 391 23.31 7.07 3.01
C THR A 391 23.54 7.11 1.49
N LEU A 392 22.80 7.98 0.80
CA LEU A 392 23.00 8.30 -0.61
C LEU A 392 23.36 9.79 -0.71
N THR A 393 24.56 10.08 -1.19
CA THR A 393 24.98 11.46 -1.47
C THR A 393 24.94 11.69 -2.98
N VAL A 394 24.08 12.61 -3.39
CA VAL A 394 24.00 13.10 -4.77
C VAL A 394 24.85 14.38 -4.83
N GLU A 395 25.93 14.31 -5.55
CA GLU A 395 26.83 15.44 -5.75
C GLU A 395 26.39 16.26 -6.97
N GLU A 396 26.67 17.54 -6.94
CA GLU A 396 26.59 18.38 -8.14
C GLU A 396 27.54 17.79 -9.19
N GLY A 397 27.04 17.57 -10.40
CA GLY A 397 27.90 17.15 -11.50
C GLY A 397 29.04 18.16 -11.62
N VAL A 398 30.26 17.67 -11.57
CA VAL A 398 31.44 18.54 -11.68
C VAL A 398 31.29 19.33 -12.98
N GLU A 399 31.18 20.66 -12.85
CA GLU A 399 31.24 21.57 -14.00
C GLU A 399 32.70 21.52 -14.52
N GLU A 400 32.95 20.69 -15.53
CA GLU A 400 34.21 20.75 -16.23
C GLU A 400 34.15 21.93 -17.21
N GLN A 401 34.95 22.97 -16.93
CA GLN A 401 35.13 24.05 -17.89
C GLN A 401 36.04 23.55 -19.03
N PHE A 402 35.42 23.35 -20.19
CA PHE A 402 36.16 23.11 -21.40
C PHE A 402 36.50 24.47 -22.07
N THR A 403 37.77 24.73 -22.28
CA THR A 403 38.18 25.84 -23.13
C THR A 403 38.08 25.38 -24.59
N LEU A 404 37.00 25.79 -25.23
CA LEU A 404 36.82 25.53 -26.65
C LEU A 404 37.66 26.52 -27.47
N THR A 405 38.37 26.00 -28.47
CA THR A 405 39.17 26.85 -29.37
C THR A 405 38.29 27.52 -30.41
N PRO A 406 38.35 28.85 -30.59
CA PRO A 406 37.61 29.53 -31.66
C PRO A 406 37.88 28.90 -33.04
N GLY A 407 36.79 28.60 -33.77
CA GLY A 407 36.86 27.91 -35.06
C GLY A 407 36.96 26.39 -34.99
N GLY A 408 37.05 25.80 -33.76
CA GLY A 408 37.02 24.36 -33.54
C GLY A 408 35.61 23.79 -33.82
N ARG A 409 35.56 22.53 -34.24
CA ARG A 409 34.31 21.76 -34.40
C ARG A 409 34.15 20.84 -33.24
N TYR A 410 32.97 20.84 -32.64
CA TYR A 410 32.61 20.08 -31.42
C TYR A 410 31.29 19.35 -31.63
N TYR A 411 31.05 18.35 -30.81
CA TYR A 411 29.84 17.52 -30.85
C TYR A 411 29.23 17.42 -29.48
N PHE A 412 27.91 17.54 -29.41
CA PHE A 412 27.15 17.16 -28.21
C PHE A 412 26.76 15.68 -28.31
N ASP A 413 27.05 14.92 -27.29
CA ASP A 413 26.53 13.57 -27.13
C ASP A 413 25.14 13.65 -26.50
N LEU A 414 24.12 13.28 -27.26
CA LEU A 414 22.74 13.24 -26.80
C LEU A 414 22.30 11.84 -26.34
N SER A 415 23.21 10.84 -26.38
CA SER A 415 22.89 9.45 -26.04
C SER A 415 22.50 9.27 -24.55
N ALA A 416 22.98 10.16 -23.67
CA ALA A 416 22.67 10.18 -22.24
C ALA A 416 21.45 11.05 -21.90
N MET A 417 20.85 11.74 -22.87
CA MET A 417 19.65 12.53 -22.66
C MET A 417 18.42 11.68 -22.96
N ASP A 418 17.59 11.44 -21.95
CA ASP A 418 16.21 10.91 -22.16
C ASP A 418 15.35 12.03 -22.74
N ILE A 419 15.39 12.15 -24.09
CA ILE A 419 14.61 13.15 -24.81
C ILE A 419 13.34 12.46 -25.31
N PRO A 420 12.18 12.72 -24.69
CA PRO A 420 10.93 12.11 -25.13
C PRO A 420 10.57 12.65 -26.53
N GLY A 421 10.47 11.75 -27.49
CA GLY A 421 10.04 12.07 -28.85
C GLY A 421 11.17 12.34 -29.84
N THR A 422 10.82 12.57 -31.09
CA THR A 422 11.72 12.91 -32.17
C THR A 422 12.31 14.30 -31.94
N VAL A 423 13.58 14.39 -31.59
CA VAL A 423 14.28 15.66 -31.51
C VAL A 423 14.42 16.19 -32.94
N ASN A 424 13.69 17.25 -33.24
CA ASN A 424 13.91 18.01 -34.46
C ASN A 424 15.14 18.92 -34.25
N THR A 425 16.30 18.36 -34.50
CA THR A 425 17.61 19.05 -34.37
C THR A 425 17.70 20.31 -35.23
N GLY A 426 16.88 20.45 -36.28
CA GLY A 426 16.80 21.65 -37.07
C GLY A 426 16.44 22.90 -36.31
N ASN A 427 15.60 22.75 -35.26
CA ASN A 427 15.16 23.88 -34.42
C ASN A 427 16.21 24.30 -33.38
N ILE A 428 17.17 23.42 -33.06
CA ILE A 428 18.18 23.70 -32.03
C ILE A 428 19.44 24.31 -32.70
N PHE A 429 19.83 23.84 -33.90
CA PHE A 429 21.08 24.20 -34.54
C PHE A 429 20.97 24.58 -36.03
N GLY A 430 19.74 24.78 -36.56
CA GLY A 430 19.53 25.14 -37.97
C GLY A 430 19.73 23.99 -38.98
N ALA A 431 19.87 22.77 -38.54
CA ALA A 431 19.90 21.59 -39.40
C ALA A 431 18.51 21.09 -39.76
N THR A 432 18.26 20.73 -41.01
CA THR A 432 16.93 20.40 -41.50
C THR A 432 16.43 18.99 -41.18
N SER A 433 17.32 18.06 -40.87
CA SER A 433 17.05 16.73 -40.27
C SER A 433 18.38 15.98 -40.12
N LEU A 434 18.47 15.06 -39.14
CA LEU A 434 19.48 14.04 -39.14
C LEU A 434 18.95 12.85 -39.95
N PRO A 435 19.71 12.36 -40.96
CA PRO A 435 19.22 11.28 -41.82
C PRO A 435 19.23 9.89 -41.15
N ASP A 436 19.80 9.78 -39.97
CA ASP A 436 19.87 8.54 -39.19
C ASP A 436 19.49 8.81 -37.72
N THR A 437 18.49 8.10 -37.23
CA THR A 437 18.04 8.17 -35.83
C THR A 437 19.05 7.55 -34.85
N THR A 438 20.11 6.93 -35.32
CA THR A 438 21.21 6.38 -34.50
C THR A 438 22.33 7.41 -34.23
N LEU A 439 22.29 8.58 -34.85
CA LEU A 439 23.27 9.65 -34.61
C LEU A 439 22.87 10.46 -33.37
N HIS A 440 23.56 10.22 -32.30
CA HIS A 440 23.39 10.91 -31.01
C HIS A 440 24.23 12.19 -30.88
N TYR A 441 24.83 12.69 -31.96
CA TYR A 441 25.77 13.83 -31.95
C TYR A 441 25.26 14.99 -32.79
N VAL A 442 25.35 16.19 -32.25
CA VAL A 442 25.04 17.42 -32.97
C VAL A 442 26.29 18.23 -33.14
N PRO A 443 26.80 18.40 -34.40
CA PRO A 443 27.96 19.21 -34.64
C PRO A 443 27.65 20.70 -34.52
N PHE A 444 28.55 21.46 -33.92
CA PHE A 444 28.47 22.91 -33.86
C PHE A 444 29.84 23.56 -34.01
N THR A 445 29.86 24.80 -34.50
CA THR A 445 31.09 25.60 -34.57
C THR A 445 31.06 26.61 -33.45
N TYR A 446 32.08 26.61 -32.64
CA TYR A 446 32.19 27.46 -31.48
C TYR A 446 32.88 28.79 -31.79
N ALA A 447 32.29 29.90 -31.32
CA ALA A 447 32.82 31.26 -31.53
C ALA A 447 33.17 32.02 -30.23
N GLY A 448 33.15 31.36 -29.06
CA GLY A 448 33.40 31.98 -27.75
C GLY A 448 33.66 30.96 -26.64
N THR A 449 33.59 31.33 -25.38
CA THR A 449 33.72 30.43 -24.21
C THR A 449 32.36 29.83 -23.81
N VAL A 450 32.27 28.50 -23.62
CA VAL A 450 31.06 27.82 -23.16
C VAL A 450 31.41 27.05 -21.89
N ASN A 451 30.57 27.17 -20.88
CA ASN A 451 30.58 26.26 -19.74
C ASN A 451 29.82 24.99 -20.16
N ALA A 452 30.51 23.88 -20.24
CA ALA A 452 29.88 22.59 -20.52
C ALA A 452 29.86 21.74 -19.27
N TYR A 453 28.68 21.16 -18.98
CA TYR A 453 28.53 20.19 -17.90
C TYR A 453 28.94 18.81 -18.42
N LYS A 454 29.86 18.16 -17.71
CA LYS A 454 30.15 16.75 -17.97
C LYS A 454 29.08 15.92 -17.30
N LEU A 455 28.22 15.33 -18.11
CA LEU A 455 27.44 14.20 -17.64
C LEU A 455 28.44 13.04 -17.46
N THR A 456 28.72 12.70 -16.22
CA THR A 456 29.60 11.59 -15.86
C THR A 456 28.89 10.25 -16.14
N SER A 457 28.89 9.83 -17.41
CA SER A 457 28.80 8.41 -17.71
C SER A 457 30.21 7.95 -18.10
N GLU A 458 30.59 6.72 -17.79
CA GLU A 458 31.89 6.10 -18.13
C GLU A 458 32.12 5.96 -19.64
N THR A 459 31.36 6.65 -20.45
CA THR A 459 31.48 6.61 -21.91
C THR A 459 32.35 7.76 -22.39
N ALA A 460 33.18 7.42 -23.32
CA ALA A 460 34.20 8.17 -24.06
C ALA A 460 34.09 9.71 -23.98
N THR A 461 35.20 10.34 -23.74
CA THR A 461 35.32 11.79 -23.70
C THR A 461 34.91 12.41 -25.02
N THR A 462 34.44 13.65 -25.04
CA THR A 462 34.12 14.43 -26.25
C THR A 462 35.24 14.40 -27.28
N GLU A 463 36.48 14.22 -26.85
CA GLU A 463 37.68 14.12 -27.69
C GLU A 463 37.77 12.79 -28.42
N GLU A 464 37.40 11.67 -27.79
CA GLU A 464 37.36 10.35 -28.44
C GLU A 464 36.27 10.27 -29.51
N TYR A 465 35.12 10.88 -29.28
CA TYR A 465 34.07 10.96 -30.28
C TYR A 465 34.42 11.85 -31.45
N ALA A 466 35.08 12.97 -31.19
CA ALA A 466 35.58 13.85 -32.24
C ALA A 466 36.64 13.13 -33.13
N GLN A 467 37.43 12.24 -32.55
CA GLN A 467 38.40 11.42 -33.28
C GLN A 467 37.76 10.29 -34.07
N GLN A 468 36.78 9.60 -33.51
CA GLN A 468 36.08 8.49 -34.16
C GLN A 468 35.23 8.95 -35.35
N ASN A 469 34.64 10.13 -35.27
CA ASN A 469 33.76 10.69 -36.31
C ASN A 469 34.44 11.72 -37.23
N LYS A 470 35.76 11.78 -37.21
CA LYS A 470 36.56 12.73 -37.98
C LYS A 470 36.31 12.68 -39.49
N TYR A 471 35.75 11.60 -39.99
CA TYR A 471 35.48 11.36 -41.41
C TYR A 471 34.01 11.44 -41.80
N ALA A 472 33.10 11.62 -40.85
CA ALA A 472 31.68 11.63 -41.16
C ALA A 472 31.16 12.99 -41.66
N HIS A 473 31.98 14.04 -41.67
CA HIS A 473 31.59 15.41 -42.00
C HIS A 473 32.71 16.17 -42.78
N SER A 474 33.27 15.56 -43.82
CA SER A 474 34.05 16.28 -44.81
C SER A 474 33.16 16.69 -45.99
#